data_ccac7c659ac3705bbf60be5c8e4fcd93
#
_entry.id   ccac7c659ac3705bbf60be5c8e4fcd93
#
_cell.length_a   1.000
_cell.length_b   1.000
_cell.length_c   1.000
_cell.angle_alpha   90.00
_cell.angle_beta   90.00
_cell.angle_gamma   90.00
#
_symmetry.space_group_name_H-M   'P 1'
#
loop_
_entity.id
_entity.type
_entity.pdbx_description
1 polymer ?
#
loop_
_entity_poly.entity_id
_entity_poly.type
_entity_poly.pdbx_seq_one_letter_code
_entity_poly.pdbx_strand_id
1 'polypeptide(L)'
;SEVKNRFRLLREQLDADDQMLLILRVDRNMPWRDLAVAMTDGGETLPEAELTREAAKLRKRFQVLKTRLKQLAQAEGLLSDPTHGQNGPTDS
;
A
#
# COMPACT_ATOMS: atom_id res chain seq x y z
N SER A 1 12.25 -11.47 -11.71
CA SER A 1 12.14 -10.84 -13.03
C SER A 1 12.47 -9.35 -12.95
N GLU A 2 12.68 -8.76 -14.09
CA GLU A 2 12.97 -7.33 -14.18
C GLU A 2 11.84 -6.48 -13.61
N VAL A 3 10.61 -6.83 -13.92
CA VAL A 3 9.44 -6.10 -13.44
C VAL A 3 9.33 -6.19 -11.93
N LYS A 4 9.52 -7.39 -11.37
CA LYS A 4 9.49 -7.58 -9.91
C LYS A 4 10.57 -6.76 -9.23
N ASN A 5 11.77 -6.71 -9.81
CA ASN A 5 12.87 -5.95 -9.23
C ASN A 5 12.57 -4.45 -9.23
N ARG A 6 11.93 -3.96 -10.29
CA ARG A 6 11.56 -2.55 -10.37
C ARG A 6 10.49 -2.19 -9.35
N PHE A 7 9.49 -3.05 -9.15
CA PHE A 7 8.48 -2.83 -8.13
C PHE A 7 9.10 -2.83 -6.74
N ARG A 8 10.06 -3.71 -6.49
CA ARG A 8 10.78 -3.70 -5.21
C ARG A 8 11.49 -2.37 -4.99
N LEU A 9 12.16 -1.87 -6.02
CA LEU A 9 12.86 -0.58 -5.94
C LEU A 9 11.89 0.56 -5.65
N LEU A 10 10.70 0.53 -6.26
CA LEU A 10 9.68 1.53 -5.98
C LEU A 10 9.25 1.51 -4.52
N ARG A 11 9.06 0.31 -3.96
CA ARG A 11 8.69 0.17 -2.56
C ARG A 11 9.79 0.71 -1.65
N GLU A 12 11.03 0.54 -2.02
CA GLU A 12 12.18 1.02 -1.24
C GLU A 12 12.30 2.54 -1.24
N GLN A 13 11.62 3.22 -2.16
CA GLN A 13 11.58 4.69 -2.17
C GLN A 13 10.61 5.25 -1.13
N LEU A 14 9.77 4.42 -0.56
CA LEU A 14 8.79 4.83 0.44
C LEU A 14 9.47 4.97 1.81
N ASP A 15 8.84 5.73 2.72
CA ASP A 15 9.38 5.80 4.08
C ASP A 15 9.20 4.45 4.80
N ALA A 16 9.88 4.32 5.94
CA ALA A 16 9.90 3.05 6.66
C ALA A 16 8.51 2.57 7.10
N ASP A 17 7.65 3.50 7.52
CA ASP A 17 6.31 3.14 7.97
C ASP A 17 5.46 2.64 6.82
N ASP A 18 5.56 3.27 5.64
CA ASP A 18 4.83 2.82 4.46
C ASP A 18 5.33 1.47 3.98
N GLN A 19 6.64 1.25 4.02
CA GLN A 19 7.20 -0.06 3.67
C GLN A 19 6.69 -1.14 4.62
N MET A 20 6.66 -0.86 5.91
CA MET A 20 6.15 -1.80 6.90
C MET A 20 4.68 -2.12 6.66
N LEU A 21 3.89 -1.10 6.34
CA LEU A 21 2.47 -1.28 6.04
C LEU A 21 2.27 -2.23 4.85
N LEU A 22 3.07 -2.05 3.80
CA LEU A 22 3.01 -2.95 2.65
C LEU A 22 3.39 -4.37 3.01
N ILE A 23 4.47 -4.54 3.76
CA ILE A 23 4.94 -5.87 4.15
C ILE A 23 3.86 -6.59 4.96
N LEU A 24 3.34 -5.93 5.97
CA LEU A 24 2.38 -6.56 6.86
C LEU A 24 1.04 -6.81 6.19
N ARG A 25 0.55 -5.85 5.42
CA ARG A 25 -0.78 -5.98 4.81
C ARG A 25 -0.74 -6.81 3.53
N VAL A 26 0.20 -6.56 2.64
CA VAL A 26 0.23 -7.22 1.33
C VAL A 26 0.95 -8.56 1.40
N ASP A 27 2.17 -8.56 1.91
CA ASP A 27 3.00 -9.76 1.87
C ASP A 27 2.56 -10.78 2.92
N ARG A 28 2.10 -10.31 4.09
CA ARG A 28 1.68 -11.17 5.19
C ARG A 28 0.16 -11.26 5.35
N ASN A 29 -0.58 -10.46 4.60
CA ASN A 29 -2.04 -10.46 4.61
C ASN A 29 -2.60 -10.29 6.03
N MET A 30 -2.00 -9.41 6.82
CA MET A 30 -2.39 -9.19 8.20
C MET A 30 -3.72 -8.44 8.29
N PRO A 31 -4.65 -8.86 9.16
CA PRO A 31 -5.90 -8.13 9.36
C PRO A 31 -5.66 -6.71 9.88
N TRP A 32 -6.56 -5.80 9.56
CA TRP A 32 -6.39 -4.40 9.93
C TRP A 32 -6.24 -4.17 11.42
N ARG A 33 -6.99 -4.93 12.24
CA ARG A 33 -6.87 -4.82 13.68
C ARG A 33 -5.46 -5.20 14.15
N ASP A 34 -4.93 -6.28 13.61
CA ASP A 34 -3.58 -6.74 13.97
C ASP A 34 -2.53 -5.74 13.52
N LEU A 35 -2.74 -5.11 12.37
CA LEU A 35 -1.89 -4.03 11.90
C LEU A 35 -1.90 -2.86 12.88
N ALA A 36 -3.08 -2.51 13.39
CA ALA A 36 -3.19 -1.43 14.36
C ALA A 36 -2.40 -1.74 15.63
N VAL A 37 -2.47 -2.98 16.10
CA VAL A 37 -1.68 -3.40 17.26
C VAL A 37 -0.18 -3.31 16.96
N ALA A 38 0.24 -3.83 15.81
CA ALA A 38 1.65 -3.92 15.48
C ALA A 38 2.28 -2.56 15.19
N MET A 39 1.53 -1.63 14.61
CA MET A 39 2.09 -0.37 14.13
C MET A 39 1.81 0.83 15.04
N THR A 40 1.12 0.61 16.16
CA THR A 40 0.82 1.67 17.11
C THR A 40 1.60 1.42 18.40
N ASP A 41 2.27 2.45 18.92
CA ASP A 41 2.99 2.35 20.18
C ASP A 41 2.00 1.98 21.27
N GLY A 42 2.31 0.92 22.03
CA GLY A 42 1.43 0.42 23.04
C GLY A 42 0.14 -0.19 22.52
N GLY A 43 0.13 -0.58 21.23
CA GLY A 43 -1.07 -1.11 20.60
C GLY A 43 -1.68 -2.30 21.33
N GLU A 44 -0.85 -3.12 21.96
CA GLU A 44 -1.30 -4.31 22.69
C GLU A 44 -2.16 -3.98 23.90
N THR A 45 -2.03 -2.76 24.41
CA THR A 45 -2.76 -2.32 25.60
C THR A 45 -3.91 -1.36 25.29
N LEU A 46 -4.10 -1.02 24.01
CA LEU A 46 -5.15 -0.09 23.63
C LEU A 46 -6.54 -0.71 23.73
N PRO A 47 -7.54 0.09 24.17
CA PRO A 47 -8.94 -0.37 24.12
C PRO A 47 -9.38 -0.65 22.69
N GLU A 48 -10.34 -1.55 22.53
CA GLU A 48 -10.84 -1.92 21.20
C GLU A 48 -11.32 -0.72 20.38
N ALA A 49 -11.97 0.25 21.03
CA ALA A 49 -12.45 1.44 20.32
C ALA A 49 -11.31 2.22 19.70
N GLU A 50 -10.16 2.29 20.39
CA GLU A 50 -9.00 2.99 19.84
C GLU A 50 -8.32 2.18 18.77
N LEU A 51 -8.26 0.86 18.92
CA LEU A 51 -7.72 -0.01 17.86
C LEU A 51 -8.54 0.12 16.58
N THR A 52 -9.86 0.22 16.71
CA THR A 52 -10.74 0.42 15.57
C THR A 52 -10.41 1.73 14.85
N ARG A 53 -10.16 2.79 15.61
CA ARG A 53 -9.78 4.09 15.02
C ARG A 53 -8.43 4.03 14.35
N GLU A 54 -7.45 3.38 14.99
CA GLU A 54 -6.12 3.24 14.40
C GLU A 54 -6.17 2.39 13.13
N ALA A 55 -6.97 1.34 13.13
CA ALA A 55 -7.14 0.50 11.94
C ALA A 55 -7.76 1.31 10.79
N ALA A 56 -8.72 2.18 11.09
CA ALA A 56 -9.34 3.03 10.07
C ALA A 56 -8.33 4.00 9.48
N LYS A 57 -7.45 4.57 10.31
CA LYS A 57 -6.38 5.46 9.84
C LYS A 57 -5.42 4.71 8.92
N LEU A 58 -5.05 3.49 9.29
CA LEU A 58 -4.15 2.68 8.48
C LEU A 58 -4.77 2.30 7.14
N ARG A 59 -6.06 2.02 7.12
CA ARG A 59 -6.76 1.73 5.87
C ARG A 59 -6.74 2.93 4.93
N LYS A 60 -6.97 4.13 5.46
CA LYS A 60 -6.88 5.36 4.68
C LYS A 60 -5.47 5.57 4.15
N ARG A 61 -4.47 5.40 5.01
CA ARG A 61 -3.07 5.53 4.62
C ARG A 61 -2.74 4.55 3.52
N PHE A 62 -3.23 3.33 3.62
CA PHE A 62 -3.00 2.29 2.62
C PHE A 62 -3.60 2.66 1.26
N GLN A 63 -4.79 3.27 1.24
CA GLN A 63 -5.40 3.73 -0.01
C GLN A 63 -4.53 4.80 -0.69
N VAL A 64 -4.05 5.76 0.08
CA VAL A 64 -3.15 6.80 -0.44
C VAL A 64 -1.86 6.16 -0.95
N LEU A 65 -1.32 5.21 -0.20
CA LEU A 65 -0.09 4.52 -0.56
C LEU A 65 -0.25 3.73 -1.86
N LYS A 66 -1.36 3.04 -2.04
CA LYS A 66 -1.61 2.30 -3.28
C LYS A 66 -1.69 3.25 -4.47
N THR A 67 -2.34 4.38 -4.30
CA THR A 67 -2.42 5.39 -5.36
C THR A 67 -1.04 5.90 -5.72
N ARG A 68 -0.21 6.20 -4.71
CA ARG A 68 1.14 6.69 -4.93
C ARG A 68 2.00 5.66 -5.65
N LEU A 69 1.93 4.39 -5.22
CA LEU A 69 2.67 3.32 -5.90
C LEU A 69 2.25 3.15 -7.34
N LYS A 70 0.96 3.25 -7.61
CA LYS A 70 0.44 3.17 -8.96
C LYS A 70 0.99 4.30 -9.81
N GLN A 71 1.00 5.52 -9.27
CA GLN A 71 1.56 6.68 -9.97
C GLN A 71 3.05 6.51 -10.25
N LEU A 72 3.80 6.04 -9.27
CA LEU A 72 5.23 5.79 -9.44
C LEU A 72 5.47 4.71 -10.50
N ALA A 73 4.69 3.65 -10.48
CA ALA A 73 4.81 2.57 -11.45
C ALA A 73 4.48 3.06 -12.86
N GLN A 74 3.49 3.91 -13.00
CA GLN A 74 3.14 4.50 -14.29
C GLN A 74 4.26 5.40 -14.81
N ALA A 75 4.86 6.19 -13.92
CA ALA A 75 5.98 7.06 -14.27
C ALA A 75 7.20 6.26 -14.73
N GLU A 76 7.37 5.04 -14.16
CA GLU A 76 8.47 4.16 -14.56
C GLU A 76 8.12 3.29 -15.76
N GLY A 77 6.91 3.43 -16.31
CA GLY A 77 6.49 2.63 -17.45
C GLY A 77 6.14 1.19 -17.12
N LEU A 78 5.92 0.88 -15.84
CA LEU A 78 5.59 -0.48 -15.41
C LEU A 78 4.13 -0.82 -15.57
N LEU A 79 3.26 0.19 -15.59
CA LEU A 79 1.82 0.04 -15.76
C LEU A 79 1.34 0.95 -16.89
N SER A 80 0.27 0.54 -17.55
CA SER A 80 -0.34 1.38 -18.58
C SER A 80 -0.99 2.59 -17.96
N ASP A 81 -0.86 3.74 -18.64
CA ASP A 81 -1.57 4.95 -18.24
C ASP A 81 -3.07 4.70 -18.42
N PRO A 82 -3.91 5.02 -17.43
CA PRO A 82 -5.35 4.84 -17.56
C PRO A 82 -5.96 5.53 -18.77
N THR A 83 -5.39 6.64 -19.21
CA THR A 83 -5.87 7.35 -20.39
C THR A 83 -5.55 6.60 -21.68
N HIS A 84 -4.57 5.71 -21.65
CA HIS A 84 -4.21 4.87 -22.78
C HIS A 84 -4.90 3.52 -22.75
N GLY A 85 -5.15 3.02 -21.56
CA GLY A 85 -5.75 1.71 -21.38
C GLY A 85 -7.15 1.62 -21.94
N GLN A 86 -7.70 2.73 -22.28
CA GLN A 86 -9.04 2.78 -22.85
C GLN A 86 -9.04 2.38 -24.30
N ASN A 87 -8.46 2.44 -24.62
CA ASN A 87 -8.56 2.33 -25.79
C ASN A 87 -8.54 1.31 -26.48
N GLY A 88 -8.75 1.41 -26.02
CA GLY A 88 -8.78 0.77 -26.46
C GLY A 88 -9.00 0.24 -26.90
N PRO A 89 -9.17 0.18 -27.00
CA PRO A 89 -9.45 -0.32 -27.40
C PRO A 89 -9.68 -0.65 -27.71
N THR A 90 -9.71 -0.58 -27.70
CA THR A 90 -9.79 -0.64 -27.91
C THR A 90 -9.88 -0.92 -27.91
N ASP A 91 -10.00 -0.97 -28.07
CA ASP A 91 -10.00 -0.96 -28.07
C ASP A 91 -10.25 -1.15 -28.06
N SER A 92 -10.59 -1.15 -28.45
CA SER A 92 -10.65 -1.05 -28.39
C SER A 92 -10.65 -1.18 -28.38
#